data_83af4e985d611b6208f0fb57874f4d8c
#
_entry.id   83af4e985d611b6208f0fb57874f4d8c
#
_cell.length_a   1.000
_cell.length_b   1.000
_cell.length_c   1.000
_cell.angle_alpha   90.00
_cell.angle_beta   90.00
_cell.angle_gamma   90.00
#
_symmetry.space_group_name_H-M   'P 1'
#
loop_
_entity.id
_entity.type
_entity.pdbx_description
1 polymer ?
#
loop_
_entity_poly.entity_id
_entity_poly.type
_entity_poly.pdbx_seq_one_letter_code
_entity_poly.pdbx_strand_id
1 'polypeptide(L)'
;MSYVEVPGAKVPIRMWADPASVEDVAMQQLRNVSTLPWIKGLAVMPDVHFGKGATVGSVIAMQGAVCPAAVGVDIGCGMSAVKTSLTANDLPGDLSRLRSKIEQAIPVGRGMHGDAVDPGKLYGFPTSGWDDFWGRFGGIADAVKFRQERATKQMGTLGSGNHFIEFCLDETGSVWLMLHSGSRNIGKELADFHIGQAQKLPHNQDLIDRDLAVFIADTPQMAAYRNDLFWAQEYAKFNRAIMMGLFQDVVRKEFKKARVTFDPVISCHHNYVAEERYEGMDLLVTRKGAIRAGSGDYGIIPGSMGTGSYIVKGLGNEKSFNSASHGAGRRMSRNAAKMRFSTKDLEEQTQGVECRKDSGVVDEIPGAYKPIEQVIDQQRDLVQVVAKLKQVVCVKG
;
A
#
# COMPACT_ATOMS: atom_id res chain seq x y z
N MET A 1 20.32 12.08 -15.59
CA MET A 1 18.88 12.43 -15.53
C MET A 1 18.22 11.37 -14.68
N SER A 2 17.36 11.77 -13.81
CA SER A 2 16.70 10.85 -12.88
C SER A 2 15.50 10.11 -13.49
N TYR A 3 14.92 10.63 -14.56
CA TYR A 3 13.79 10.00 -15.28
C TYR A 3 13.93 10.15 -16.80
N VAL A 4 13.17 9.32 -17.55
CA VAL A 4 13.04 9.37 -19.00
C VAL A 4 11.64 9.87 -19.35
N GLU A 5 11.53 10.79 -20.32
CA GLU A 5 10.23 11.17 -20.89
C GLU A 5 9.91 10.32 -22.11
N VAL A 6 8.78 9.61 -22.04
CA VAL A 6 8.22 8.86 -23.18
C VAL A 6 7.04 9.65 -23.71
N PRO A 7 6.88 9.76 -25.05
CA PRO A 7 5.74 10.45 -25.64
C PRO A 7 4.41 9.85 -25.20
N GLY A 8 3.52 10.70 -24.72
CA GLY A 8 2.12 10.38 -24.43
C GLY A 8 1.18 11.22 -25.30
N ALA A 9 -0.12 10.96 -25.26
CA ALA A 9 -1.09 11.64 -26.14
C ALA A 9 -1.35 13.10 -25.74
N LYS A 10 -1.61 13.39 -24.46
CA LYS A 10 -1.90 14.74 -23.96
C LYS A 10 -0.81 15.28 -23.04
N VAL A 11 -0.12 14.40 -22.33
CA VAL A 11 1.00 14.74 -21.44
C VAL A 11 2.13 13.76 -21.66
N PRO A 12 3.40 14.15 -21.49
CA PRO A 12 4.52 13.22 -21.50
C PRO A 12 4.39 12.25 -20.31
N ILE A 13 4.91 11.04 -20.49
CA ILE A 13 5.00 10.01 -19.45
C ILE A 13 6.41 10.11 -18.86
N ARG A 14 6.52 10.58 -17.62
CA ARG A 14 7.80 10.70 -16.91
C ARG A 14 8.08 9.42 -16.17
N MET A 15 9.08 8.66 -16.59
CA MET A 15 9.37 7.32 -16.06
C MET A 15 10.71 7.30 -15.31
N TRP A 16 10.68 6.89 -14.05
CA TRP A 16 11.87 6.52 -13.27
C TRP A 16 12.27 5.05 -13.50
N ALA A 17 11.41 4.27 -14.14
CA ALA A 17 11.76 2.96 -14.67
C ALA A 17 12.43 3.09 -16.04
N ASP A 18 13.30 2.14 -16.40
CA ASP A 18 13.74 1.96 -17.77
C ASP A 18 12.56 1.50 -18.64
N PRO A 19 12.12 2.28 -19.64
CA PRO A 19 10.99 1.90 -20.50
C PRO A 19 11.16 0.53 -21.19
N ALA A 20 12.40 0.14 -21.51
CA ALA A 20 12.68 -1.15 -22.14
C ALA A 20 12.48 -2.36 -21.20
N SER A 21 12.45 -2.12 -19.89
CA SER A 21 12.21 -3.15 -18.86
C SER A 21 10.74 -3.32 -18.49
N VAL A 22 9.83 -2.48 -19.03
CA VAL A 22 8.40 -2.49 -18.73
C VAL A 22 7.66 -3.33 -19.76
N GLU A 23 6.76 -4.20 -19.31
CA GLU A 23 5.93 -5.03 -20.19
C GLU A 23 5.10 -4.19 -21.16
N ASP A 24 4.97 -4.61 -22.42
CA ASP A 24 4.23 -3.88 -23.47
C ASP A 24 2.80 -3.56 -23.05
N VAL A 25 2.12 -4.48 -22.35
CA VAL A 25 0.76 -4.28 -21.87
C VAL A 25 0.68 -3.17 -20.81
N ALA A 26 1.69 -3.03 -19.97
CA ALA A 26 1.79 -1.94 -18.98
C ALA A 26 2.11 -0.61 -19.69
N MET A 27 3.00 -0.61 -20.67
CA MET A 27 3.26 0.57 -21.51
C MET A 27 2.01 1.02 -22.26
N GLN A 28 1.18 0.08 -22.74
CA GLN A 28 -0.09 0.43 -23.39
C GLN A 28 -1.08 1.06 -22.40
N GLN A 29 -1.16 0.55 -21.14
CA GLN A 29 -1.98 1.20 -20.10
C GLN A 29 -1.52 2.65 -19.83
N LEU A 30 -0.22 2.91 -19.75
CA LEU A 30 0.30 4.26 -19.56
C LEU A 30 -0.07 5.19 -20.72
N ARG A 31 0.02 4.70 -21.97
CA ARG A 31 -0.44 5.45 -23.15
C ARG A 31 -1.94 5.75 -23.07
N ASN A 32 -2.77 4.77 -22.71
CA ASN A 32 -4.21 4.96 -22.54
C ASN A 32 -4.52 6.02 -21.47
N VAL A 33 -3.86 5.96 -20.30
CA VAL A 33 -3.99 6.99 -19.25
C VAL A 33 -3.64 8.37 -19.78
N SER A 34 -2.58 8.49 -20.58
CA SER A 34 -2.15 9.78 -21.15
C SER A 34 -3.16 10.40 -22.14
N THR A 35 -4.20 9.66 -22.57
CA THR A 35 -5.27 10.17 -23.45
C THR A 35 -6.39 10.90 -22.71
N LEU A 36 -6.47 10.73 -21.38
CA LEU A 36 -7.60 11.27 -20.59
C LEU A 36 -7.70 12.80 -20.74
N PRO A 37 -8.93 13.33 -20.99
CA PRO A 37 -9.11 14.77 -21.20
C PRO A 37 -8.67 15.66 -20.04
N TRP A 38 -8.79 15.17 -18.82
CA TRP A 38 -8.52 15.90 -17.58
C TRP A 38 -7.09 15.78 -17.06
N ILE A 39 -6.25 14.97 -17.73
CA ILE A 39 -4.88 14.72 -17.26
C ILE A 39 -3.99 15.97 -17.41
N LYS A 40 -3.21 16.25 -16.36
CA LYS A 40 -2.22 17.33 -16.30
C LYS A 40 -0.80 16.80 -16.12
N GLY A 41 -0.66 15.55 -15.67
CA GLY A 41 0.64 14.91 -15.55
C GLY A 41 0.55 13.43 -15.24
N LEU A 42 1.58 12.71 -15.67
CA LEU A 42 1.74 11.28 -15.45
C LEU A 42 3.19 10.97 -15.10
N ALA A 43 3.40 10.51 -13.86
CA ALA A 43 4.70 10.04 -13.39
C ALA A 43 4.63 8.54 -13.09
N VAL A 44 5.73 7.82 -13.37
CA VAL A 44 5.79 6.36 -13.30
C VAL A 44 7.01 5.95 -12.49
N MET A 45 6.76 5.24 -11.40
CA MET A 45 7.79 4.83 -10.44
C MET A 45 8.55 3.58 -10.92
N PRO A 46 9.77 3.33 -10.41
CA PRO A 46 10.61 2.20 -10.83
C PRO A 46 9.97 0.81 -10.69
N ASP A 47 9.06 0.64 -9.73
CA ASP A 47 8.35 -0.61 -9.45
C ASP A 47 7.17 -0.87 -10.38
N VAL A 48 6.99 -0.08 -11.44
CA VAL A 48 5.87 -0.17 -12.38
C VAL A 48 5.67 -1.58 -12.93
N HIS A 49 4.41 -2.01 -12.95
CA HIS A 49 3.96 -3.27 -13.57
C HIS A 49 2.47 -3.20 -13.92
N PHE A 50 2.00 -4.17 -14.70
CA PHE A 50 0.59 -4.25 -15.11
C PHE A 50 -0.36 -4.27 -13.90
N GLY A 51 -1.46 -3.53 -13.98
CA GLY A 51 -2.51 -3.46 -12.98
C GLY A 51 -3.90 -3.32 -13.61
N LYS A 52 -4.99 -3.60 -12.87
CA LYS A 52 -6.35 -3.39 -13.35
C LYS A 52 -6.64 -1.87 -13.44
N GLY A 53 -7.12 -1.40 -14.59
CA GLY A 53 -7.41 0.01 -14.86
C GLY A 53 -6.17 0.83 -15.19
N ALA A 54 -5.26 1.03 -14.27
CA ALA A 54 -3.97 1.68 -14.50
C ALA A 54 -2.83 0.82 -13.95
N THR A 55 -1.61 1.06 -14.42
CA THR A 55 -0.42 0.39 -13.91
C THR A 55 -0.24 0.66 -12.41
N VAL A 56 0.25 -0.33 -11.67
CA VAL A 56 0.82 -0.12 -10.34
C VAL A 56 2.15 0.62 -10.51
N GLY A 57 2.48 1.56 -9.64
CA GLY A 57 3.60 2.47 -9.80
C GLY A 57 3.25 3.76 -10.56
N SER A 58 1.96 4.05 -10.78
CA SER A 58 1.50 5.27 -11.45
C SER A 58 1.08 6.38 -10.50
N VAL A 59 1.46 7.61 -10.85
CA VAL A 59 0.98 8.85 -10.24
C VAL A 59 0.29 9.68 -11.33
N ILE A 60 -1.02 9.82 -11.20
CA ILE A 60 -1.90 10.43 -12.22
C ILE A 60 -2.46 11.71 -11.64
N ALA A 61 -2.04 12.85 -12.15
CA ALA A 61 -2.53 14.16 -11.74
C ALA A 61 -3.62 14.64 -12.72
N MET A 62 -4.84 14.81 -12.22
CA MET A 62 -5.99 15.27 -13.02
C MET A 62 -6.61 16.54 -12.41
N GLN A 63 -7.12 17.41 -13.26
CA GLN A 63 -7.86 18.58 -12.86
C GLN A 63 -9.37 18.31 -13.01
N GLY A 64 -10.10 18.40 -11.90
CA GLY A 64 -11.54 18.25 -11.90
C GLY A 64 -12.08 16.86 -12.25
N ALA A 65 -11.25 15.80 -12.18
CA ALA A 65 -11.69 14.42 -12.42
C ALA A 65 -10.90 13.39 -11.60
N VAL A 66 -11.52 12.24 -11.32
CA VAL A 66 -10.87 11.08 -10.70
C VAL A 66 -11.34 9.81 -11.38
N CYS A 67 -10.40 8.88 -11.66
CA CYS A 67 -10.67 7.55 -12.15
C CYS A 67 -10.66 6.54 -10.99
N PRO A 68 -11.80 5.95 -10.58
CA PRO A 68 -11.85 5.02 -9.46
C PRO A 68 -10.94 3.77 -9.65
N ALA A 69 -10.90 3.20 -10.84
CA ALA A 69 -10.07 2.03 -11.12
C ALA A 69 -8.56 2.34 -11.06
N ALA A 70 -8.17 3.60 -11.30
CA ALA A 70 -6.80 4.05 -11.17
C ALA A 70 -6.33 4.22 -9.70
N VAL A 71 -7.26 4.24 -8.73
CA VAL A 71 -6.91 4.16 -7.30
C VAL A 71 -6.57 2.71 -6.92
N GLY A 72 -7.27 1.76 -7.52
CA GLY A 72 -7.20 0.35 -7.18
C GLY A 72 -8.32 -0.08 -6.23
N VAL A 73 -8.58 -1.40 -6.19
CA VAL A 73 -9.69 -1.96 -5.39
C VAL A 73 -9.38 -1.99 -3.88
N ASP A 74 -8.12 -1.96 -3.48
CA ASP A 74 -7.74 -1.83 -2.07
C ASP A 74 -7.44 -0.35 -1.76
N ILE A 75 -8.51 0.44 -1.63
CA ILE A 75 -8.44 1.87 -1.34
C ILE A 75 -7.69 2.09 -0.02
N GLY A 76 -6.73 3.00 0.00
CA GLY A 76 -5.97 3.34 1.21
C GLY A 76 -4.97 2.27 1.64
N CYS A 77 -4.72 1.22 0.83
CA CYS A 77 -3.64 0.28 1.10
C CYS A 77 -2.34 1.04 1.39
N GLY A 78 -1.56 0.55 2.34
CA GLY A 78 -0.38 1.29 2.81
C GLY A 78 0.40 0.52 3.86
N MET A 79 1.47 1.17 4.32
CA MET A 79 2.43 0.63 5.27
C MET A 79 2.39 1.38 6.59
N SER A 80 2.77 0.68 7.67
CA SER A 80 3.15 1.30 8.93
C SER A 80 4.41 0.63 9.48
N ALA A 81 5.31 1.42 10.08
CA ALA A 81 6.51 0.92 10.73
C ALA A 81 6.82 1.71 12.00
N VAL A 82 7.44 1.04 12.97
CA VAL A 82 7.90 1.68 14.21
C VAL A 82 9.19 1.05 14.69
N LYS A 83 10.17 1.88 15.07
CA LYS A 83 11.39 1.45 15.74
C LYS A 83 11.10 1.18 17.21
N THR A 84 11.73 0.15 17.76
CA THR A 84 11.60 -0.22 19.16
C THR A 84 12.93 0.00 19.90
N SER A 85 12.89 -0.04 21.23
CA SER A 85 14.11 -0.05 22.06
C SER A 85 14.82 -1.42 22.11
N LEU A 86 14.25 -2.46 21.47
CA LEU A 86 14.88 -3.79 21.37
C LEU A 86 16.01 -3.80 20.35
N THR A 87 16.95 -4.70 20.58
CA THR A 87 18.07 -5.02 19.68
C THR A 87 18.08 -6.50 19.30
N ALA A 88 18.91 -6.88 18.35
CA ALA A 88 19.12 -8.27 17.98
C ALA A 88 19.49 -9.17 19.15
N ASN A 89 20.19 -8.62 20.16
CA ASN A 89 20.61 -9.37 21.36
C ASN A 89 19.44 -9.73 22.30
N ASP A 90 18.32 -9.04 22.18
CA ASP A 90 17.12 -9.31 22.98
C ASP A 90 16.28 -10.45 22.37
N LEU A 91 16.57 -10.85 21.13
CA LEU A 91 15.78 -11.83 20.41
C LEU A 91 16.15 -13.26 20.79
N PRO A 92 15.16 -14.16 21.01
CA PRO A 92 15.44 -15.58 21.18
C PRO A 92 15.91 -16.21 19.86
N GLY A 93 16.66 -17.33 19.95
CA GLY A 93 17.12 -18.05 18.79
C GLY A 93 16.00 -18.67 17.94
N ASP A 94 14.82 -18.94 18.55
CA ASP A 94 13.60 -19.41 17.87
C ASP A 94 12.51 -18.35 17.98
N LEU A 95 12.07 -17.85 16.83
CA LEU A 95 11.03 -16.81 16.70
C LEU A 95 9.64 -17.37 16.35
N SER A 96 9.48 -18.69 16.25
CA SER A 96 8.20 -19.36 15.90
C SER A 96 7.07 -19.00 16.87
N ARG A 97 7.41 -18.93 18.18
CA ARG A 97 6.48 -18.50 19.21
C ARG A 97 6.03 -17.05 19.01
N LEU A 98 6.93 -16.14 18.67
CA LEU A 98 6.59 -14.73 18.41
C LEU A 98 5.64 -14.65 17.19
N ARG A 99 5.96 -15.35 16.09
CA ARG A 99 5.08 -15.45 14.92
C ARG A 99 3.68 -15.93 15.31
N SER A 100 3.58 -17.03 16.04
CA SER A 100 2.30 -17.60 16.48
C SER A 100 1.48 -16.60 17.33
N LYS A 101 2.14 -15.82 18.20
CA LYS A 101 1.48 -14.80 19.01
C LYS A 101 0.95 -13.64 18.18
N ILE A 102 1.67 -13.22 17.15
CA ILE A 102 1.21 -12.19 16.20
C ILE A 102 -0.01 -12.70 15.44
N GLU A 103 0.03 -13.93 14.90
CA GLU A 103 -1.09 -14.56 14.17
C GLU A 103 -2.34 -14.74 15.05
N GLN A 104 -2.18 -15.00 16.34
CA GLN A 104 -3.29 -15.07 17.31
C GLN A 104 -3.90 -13.70 17.59
N ALA A 105 -3.10 -12.65 17.65
CA ALA A 105 -3.57 -11.29 17.98
C ALA A 105 -4.19 -10.58 16.78
N ILE A 106 -3.70 -10.88 15.57
CA ILE A 106 -4.08 -10.20 14.32
C ILE A 106 -4.55 -11.25 13.30
N PRO A 107 -5.88 -11.43 13.12
CA PRO A 107 -6.42 -12.38 12.15
C PRO A 107 -5.91 -12.14 10.73
N VAL A 108 -5.53 -13.23 10.05
CA VAL A 108 -5.00 -13.20 8.68
C VAL A 108 -6.04 -13.67 7.65
N GLY A 109 -5.81 -13.39 6.39
CA GLY A 109 -6.64 -13.86 5.28
C GLY A 109 -8.05 -13.27 5.32
N ARG A 110 -9.07 -14.11 5.28
CA ARG A 110 -10.49 -13.75 5.39
C ARG A 110 -10.96 -13.64 6.84
N GLY A 111 -10.10 -13.90 7.80
CA GLY A 111 -10.39 -13.84 9.22
C GLY A 111 -10.86 -12.47 9.68
N MET A 112 -11.55 -12.46 10.83
CA MET A 112 -11.99 -11.28 11.53
C MET A 112 -11.94 -11.55 13.05
N HIS A 113 -11.95 -10.49 13.84
CA HIS A 113 -12.07 -10.61 15.30
C HIS A 113 -13.45 -11.17 15.68
N GLY A 114 -13.53 -11.88 16.79
CA GLY A 114 -14.82 -12.33 17.35
C GLY A 114 -15.72 -11.15 17.68
N ASP A 115 -15.13 -10.16 18.38
CA ASP A 115 -15.73 -8.86 18.70
C ASP A 115 -14.91 -7.73 18.10
N ALA A 116 -15.52 -6.55 17.98
CA ALA A 116 -14.80 -5.35 17.57
C ALA A 116 -13.65 -5.04 18.54
N VAL A 117 -12.48 -4.69 17.99
CA VAL A 117 -11.36 -4.27 18.80
C VAL A 117 -11.68 -2.91 19.44
N ASP A 118 -11.54 -2.81 20.76
CA ASP A 118 -11.66 -1.56 21.50
C ASP A 118 -10.34 -0.79 21.40
N PRO A 119 -10.27 0.32 20.65
CA PRO A 119 -9.05 1.06 20.46
C PRO A 119 -8.56 1.74 21.75
N GLY A 120 -9.46 2.02 22.69
CA GLY A 120 -9.11 2.62 23.99
C GLY A 120 -8.24 1.71 24.87
N LYS A 121 -8.19 0.42 24.56
CA LYS A 121 -7.36 -0.58 25.27
C LYS A 121 -5.98 -0.79 24.62
N LEU A 122 -5.74 -0.21 23.46
CA LEU A 122 -4.50 -0.41 22.69
C LEU A 122 -3.42 0.61 23.09
N TYR A 123 -2.20 0.13 23.17
CA TYR A 123 -1.05 1.00 23.42
C TYR A 123 -0.88 2.03 22.29
N GLY A 124 -0.77 3.31 22.67
CA GLY A 124 -0.43 4.40 21.76
C GLY A 124 -1.46 4.69 20.66
N PHE A 125 -2.66 4.08 20.72
CA PHE A 125 -3.69 4.37 19.72
C PHE A 125 -4.33 5.75 19.97
N PRO A 126 -4.34 6.66 18.98
CA PRO A 126 -5.05 7.92 19.09
C PRO A 126 -6.56 7.69 18.98
N THR A 127 -7.31 7.84 20.07
CA THR A 127 -8.78 7.68 20.07
C THR A 127 -9.52 8.86 19.44
N SER A 128 -8.83 10.00 19.24
CA SER A 128 -9.44 11.18 18.59
C SER A 128 -9.89 10.87 17.17
N GLY A 129 -11.12 11.25 16.84
CA GLY A 129 -11.72 11.02 15.52
C GLY A 129 -12.32 9.62 15.30
N TRP A 130 -12.17 8.70 16.25
CA TRP A 130 -12.70 7.34 16.10
C TRP A 130 -14.24 7.29 16.03
N ASP A 131 -14.91 7.98 16.95
CA ASP A 131 -16.38 8.01 16.99
C ASP A 131 -16.95 8.78 15.80
N ASP A 132 -16.31 9.91 15.42
CA ASP A 132 -16.67 10.66 14.22
C ASP A 132 -16.52 9.81 12.94
N PHE A 133 -15.44 9.06 12.82
CA PHE A 133 -15.20 8.15 11.70
C PHE A 133 -16.36 7.15 11.54
N TRP A 134 -16.76 6.46 12.60
CA TRP A 134 -17.88 5.52 12.55
C TRP A 134 -19.24 6.21 12.43
N GLY A 135 -19.38 7.40 12.98
CA GLY A 135 -20.59 8.23 12.80
C GLY A 135 -20.88 8.56 11.34
N ARG A 136 -19.83 8.70 10.51
CA ARG A 136 -19.95 8.94 9.06
C ARG A 136 -20.29 7.69 8.24
N PHE A 137 -20.26 6.48 8.82
CA PHE A 137 -20.61 5.24 8.11
C PHE A 137 -22.02 5.29 7.50
N GLY A 138 -22.99 5.89 8.17
CA GLY A 138 -24.36 6.08 7.65
C GLY A 138 -24.45 6.88 6.34
N GLY A 139 -23.41 7.65 6.00
CA GLY A 139 -23.33 8.49 4.79
C GLY A 139 -22.66 7.83 3.58
N ILE A 140 -22.11 6.60 3.70
CA ILE A 140 -21.54 5.89 2.54
C ILE A 140 -22.62 5.27 1.65
N ALA A 141 -22.23 4.73 0.48
CA ALA A 141 -23.14 4.13 -0.48
C ALA A 141 -24.03 3.05 0.15
N ASP A 142 -25.35 3.14 -0.06
CA ASP A 142 -26.34 2.21 0.49
C ASP A 142 -26.05 0.74 0.12
N ALA A 143 -25.47 0.53 -1.07
CA ALA A 143 -25.10 -0.79 -1.58
C ALA A 143 -24.14 -1.56 -0.67
N VAL A 144 -23.43 -0.90 0.26
CA VAL A 144 -22.43 -1.53 1.15
C VAL A 144 -22.77 -1.42 2.64
N LYS A 145 -23.81 -0.67 3.02
CA LYS A 145 -24.17 -0.45 4.44
C LYS A 145 -24.44 -1.73 5.23
N PHE A 146 -24.98 -2.77 4.59
CA PHE A 146 -25.20 -4.05 5.22
C PHE A 146 -23.92 -4.78 5.69
N ARG A 147 -22.75 -4.25 5.33
CA ARG A 147 -21.43 -4.77 5.73
C ARG A 147 -20.91 -4.17 7.05
N GLN A 148 -21.64 -3.31 7.74
CA GLN A 148 -21.15 -2.58 8.92
C GLN A 148 -20.55 -3.53 9.98
N GLU A 149 -21.28 -4.55 10.40
CA GLU A 149 -20.79 -5.50 11.40
C GLU A 149 -19.49 -6.17 10.96
N ARG A 150 -19.44 -6.62 9.70
CA ARG A 150 -18.23 -7.23 9.14
C ARG A 150 -17.06 -6.23 9.09
N ALA A 151 -17.30 -4.99 8.65
CA ALA A 151 -16.28 -3.96 8.60
C ALA A 151 -15.73 -3.66 9.99
N THR A 152 -16.60 -3.60 11.01
CA THR A 152 -16.20 -3.38 12.41
C THR A 152 -15.31 -4.52 12.93
N LYS A 153 -15.68 -5.79 12.66
CA LYS A 153 -14.90 -6.97 13.08
C LYS A 153 -13.64 -7.20 12.23
N GLN A 154 -13.56 -6.66 11.02
CA GLN A 154 -12.37 -6.72 10.18
C GLN A 154 -11.36 -5.59 10.47
N MET A 155 -11.74 -4.57 11.23
CA MET A 155 -10.83 -3.53 11.66
C MET A 155 -9.75 -4.12 12.60
N GLY A 156 -8.48 -3.85 12.30
CA GLY A 156 -7.35 -4.48 13.00
C GLY A 156 -6.97 -5.87 12.49
N THR A 157 -7.33 -6.22 11.23
CA THR A 157 -6.97 -7.51 10.61
C THR A 157 -6.05 -7.32 9.40
N LEU A 158 -5.22 -8.33 9.12
CA LEU A 158 -4.18 -8.24 8.08
C LEU A 158 -4.75 -8.28 6.66
N GLY A 159 -5.56 -9.27 6.35
CA GLY A 159 -5.94 -9.58 4.97
C GLY A 159 -5.09 -10.67 4.34
N SER A 160 -5.11 -10.73 3.02
CA SER A 160 -4.42 -11.73 2.23
C SER A 160 -3.65 -11.12 1.06
N GLY A 161 -3.00 -11.97 0.29
CA GLY A 161 -2.25 -11.56 -0.89
C GLY A 161 -0.88 -10.99 -0.52
N ASN A 162 -0.60 -9.75 -0.95
CA ASN A 162 0.66 -9.07 -0.65
C ASN A 162 0.73 -8.45 0.75
N HIS A 163 -0.33 -8.54 1.57
CA HIS A 163 -0.31 -8.04 2.94
C HIS A 163 0.60 -8.88 3.84
N PHE A 164 1.22 -8.23 4.80
CA PHE A 164 2.17 -8.88 5.72
C PHE A 164 2.35 -8.11 7.02
N ILE A 165 2.86 -8.80 8.03
CA ILE A 165 3.39 -8.22 9.27
C ILE A 165 4.82 -8.75 9.41
N GLU A 166 5.78 -7.86 9.64
CA GLU A 166 7.18 -8.22 9.74
C GLU A 166 7.83 -7.67 11.02
N PHE A 167 8.70 -8.49 11.58
CA PHE A 167 9.63 -8.12 12.62
C PHE A 167 11.02 -8.06 11.97
N CYS A 168 11.67 -6.90 12.00
CA CYS A 168 12.86 -6.62 11.22
C CYS A 168 14.02 -6.14 12.09
N LEU A 169 15.25 -6.25 11.58
CA LEU A 169 16.44 -5.62 12.12
C LEU A 169 16.97 -4.58 11.12
N ASP A 170 17.34 -3.38 11.60
CA ASP A 170 18.13 -2.45 10.80
C ASP A 170 19.63 -2.77 10.83
N GLU A 171 20.44 -1.98 10.09
CA GLU A 171 21.89 -2.19 9.97
C GLU A 171 22.63 -2.00 11.32
N THR A 172 22.00 -1.36 12.28
CA THR A 172 22.55 -1.18 13.65
C THR A 172 22.15 -2.30 14.61
N GLY A 173 21.32 -3.24 14.13
CA GLY A 173 20.74 -4.32 14.93
C GLY A 173 19.53 -3.87 15.77
N SER A 174 18.98 -2.68 15.54
CA SER A 174 17.75 -2.25 16.20
C SER A 174 16.53 -2.94 15.62
N VAL A 175 15.56 -3.27 16.46
CA VAL A 175 14.32 -3.96 16.07
C VAL A 175 13.27 -2.98 15.59
N TRP A 176 12.64 -3.33 14.46
CA TRP A 176 11.51 -2.62 13.86
C TRP A 176 10.30 -3.54 13.71
N LEU A 177 9.12 -2.98 13.96
CA LEU A 177 7.84 -3.60 13.63
C LEU A 177 7.32 -2.95 12.35
N MET A 178 6.89 -3.76 11.40
CA MET A 178 6.39 -3.27 10.12
C MET A 178 5.15 -4.05 9.69
N LEU A 179 4.19 -3.39 9.07
CA LEU A 179 2.99 -4.03 8.53
C LEU A 179 2.48 -3.35 7.26
N HIS A 180 1.83 -4.16 6.42
CA HIS A 180 1.20 -3.77 5.17
C HIS A 180 -0.25 -4.26 5.14
N SER A 181 -1.22 -3.33 5.08
CA SER A 181 -2.64 -3.67 4.98
C SER A 181 -3.46 -2.47 4.47
N GLY A 182 -4.70 -2.71 4.06
CA GLY A 182 -5.59 -1.73 3.45
C GLY A 182 -6.99 -1.69 4.06
N SER A 183 -7.97 -1.26 3.26
CA SER A 183 -9.36 -1.03 3.68
C SER A 183 -10.21 -2.29 3.76
N ARG A 184 -9.61 -3.47 3.63
CA ARG A 184 -10.27 -4.75 3.75
C ARG A 184 -11.42 -4.88 2.74
N ASN A 185 -12.37 -5.77 3.02
CA ASN A 185 -13.47 -6.04 2.09
C ASN A 185 -14.38 -4.82 1.83
N ILE A 186 -14.57 -3.96 2.84
CA ILE A 186 -15.48 -2.80 2.70
C ILE A 186 -14.95 -1.81 1.65
N GLY A 187 -13.65 -1.52 1.65
CA GLY A 187 -13.05 -0.65 0.64
C GLY A 187 -13.10 -1.26 -0.76
N LYS A 188 -12.92 -2.58 -0.87
CA LYS A 188 -13.07 -3.28 -2.16
C LYS A 188 -14.50 -3.18 -2.71
N GLU A 189 -15.51 -3.37 -1.87
CA GLU A 189 -16.91 -3.26 -2.29
C GLU A 189 -17.27 -1.83 -2.71
N LEU A 190 -16.78 -0.81 -1.99
CA LEU A 190 -16.90 0.59 -2.39
C LEU A 190 -16.22 0.87 -3.72
N ALA A 191 -15.00 0.37 -3.93
CA ALA A 191 -14.27 0.53 -5.19
C ALA A 191 -15.03 -0.11 -6.36
N ASP A 192 -15.45 -1.38 -6.23
CA ASP A 192 -16.20 -2.09 -7.27
C ASP A 192 -17.52 -1.38 -7.60
N PHE A 193 -18.25 -0.89 -6.58
CA PHE A 193 -19.49 -0.12 -6.76
C PHE A 193 -19.23 1.15 -7.59
N HIS A 194 -18.27 1.98 -7.20
CA HIS A 194 -18.00 3.24 -7.89
C HIS A 194 -17.37 3.05 -9.27
N ILE A 195 -16.53 2.05 -9.48
CA ILE A 195 -16.03 1.68 -10.82
C ILE A 195 -17.21 1.39 -11.74
N GLY A 196 -18.17 0.56 -11.27
CA GLY A 196 -19.37 0.23 -12.05
C GLY A 196 -20.29 1.43 -12.30
N GLN A 197 -20.38 2.40 -11.38
CA GLN A 197 -21.14 3.65 -11.59
C GLN A 197 -20.45 4.57 -12.61
N ALA A 198 -19.13 4.76 -12.51
CA ALA A 198 -18.39 5.61 -13.45
C ALA A 198 -18.52 5.11 -14.89
N GLN A 199 -18.44 3.79 -15.09
CA GLN A 199 -18.57 3.16 -16.42
C GLN A 199 -19.94 3.38 -17.12
N LYS A 200 -20.97 3.76 -16.37
CA LYS A 200 -22.31 4.03 -16.92
C LYS A 200 -22.52 5.49 -17.33
N LEU A 201 -21.63 6.40 -16.95
CA LEU A 201 -21.79 7.82 -17.19
C LEU A 201 -21.58 8.16 -18.69
N PRO A 202 -22.43 9.06 -19.28
CA PRO A 202 -22.38 9.35 -20.70
C PRO A 202 -21.01 9.82 -21.20
N HIS A 203 -20.31 10.66 -20.44
CA HIS A 203 -19.00 11.21 -20.82
C HIS A 203 -17.85 10.19 -20.83
N ASN A 204 -18.10 8.96 -20.40
CA ASN A 204 -17.13 7.86 -20.40
C ASN A 204 -17.35 6.85 -21.55
N GLN A 205 -18.37 7.02 -22.40
CA GLN A 205 -18.73 6.02 -23.40
C GLN A 205 -17.70 5.90 -24.52
N ASP A 206 -16.98 6.99 -24.85
CA ASP A 206 -16.00 7.05 -25.95
C ASP A 206 -14.54 6.85 -25.46
N LEU A 207 -14.34 6.43 -24.20
CA LEU A 207 -13.00 6.16 -23.70
C LEU A 207 -12.38 4.92 -24.37
N ILE A 208 -11.11 5.02 -24.76
CA ILE A 208 -10.32 3.91 -25.36
C ILE A 208 -10.31 2.68 -24.43
N ASP A 209 -10.24 2.94 -23.12
CA ASP A 209 -10.23 1.90 -22.09
C ASP A 209 -11.36 2.20 -21.10
N ARG A 210 -12.31 1.31 -21.01
CA ARG A 210 -13.49 1.41 -20.18
C ARG A 210 -13.16 1.45 -18.68
N ASP A 211 -12.03 0.85 -18.28
CA ASP A 211 -11.54 0.90 -16.91
C ASP A 211 -11.01 2.30 -16.51
N LEU A 212 -10.81 3.20 -17.47
CA LEU A 212 -10.42 4.59 -17.23
C LEU A 212 -11.60 5.54 -17.05
N ALA A 213 -12.81 5.02 -16.87
CA ALA A 213 -14.01 5.82 -16.57
C ALA A 213 -13.79 6.71 -15.34
N VAL A 214 -14.21 7.97 -15.43
CA VAL A 214 -13.97 9.01 -14.42
C VAL A 214 -15.27 9.56 -13.84
N PHE A 215 -15.19 10.10 -12.63
CA PHE A 215 -16.12 11.09 -12.11
C PHE A 215 -15.57 12.50 -12.37
N ILE A 216 -16.46 13.44 -12.70
CA ILE A 216 -16.10 14.83 -13.01
C ILE A 216 -16.55 15.73 -11.86
N ALA A 217 -15.75 16.75 -11.52
CA ALA A 217 -16.04 17.76 -10.51
C ALA A 217 -17.44 18.39 -10.70
N ASP A 218 -17.98 18.93 -9.63
CA ASP A 218 -19.26 19.62 -9.57
C ASP A 218 -20.47 18.75 -9.95
N THR A 219 -20.32 17.42 -9.84
CA THR A 219 -21.42 16.46 -10.03
C THR A 219 -21.77 15.75 -8.71
N PRO A 220 -23.05 15.37 -8.49
CA PRO A 220 -23.45 14.57 -7.34
C PRO A 220 -22.70 13.24 -7.25
N GLN A 221 -22.38 12.63 -8.41
CA GLN A 221 -21.64 11.37 -8.48
C GLN A 221 -20.20 11.51 -7.97
N MET A 222 -19.53 12.62 -8.32
CA MET A 222 -18.20 12.93 -7.79
C MET A 222 -18.24 13.16 -6.28
N ALA A 223 -19.23 13.89 -5.79
CA ALA A 223 -19.38 14.16 -4.35
C ALA A 223 -19.59 12.84 -3.57
N ALA A 224 -20.46 11.95 -4.05
CA ALA A 224 -20.70 10.65 -3.44
C ALA A 224 -19.43 9.76 -3.47
N TYR A 225 -18.74 9.73 -4.61
CA TYR A 225 -17.49 8.97 -4.72
C TYR A 225 -16.41 9.48 -3.76
N ARG A 226 -16.20 10.79 -3.67
CA ARG A 226 -15.21 11.39 -2.77
C ARG A 226 -15.51 11.08 -1.31
N ASN A 227 -16.77 11.15 -0.90
CA ASN A 227 -17.20 10.79 0.44
C ASN A 227 -16.76 9.36 0.79
N ASP A 228 -17.05 8.39 -0.07
CA ASP A 228 -16.75 6.98 0.14
C ASP A 228 -15.25 6.68 0.03
N LEU A 229 -14.57 7.32 -0.93
CA LEU A 229 -13.13 7.21 -1.13
C LEU A 229 -12.35 7.63 0.11
N PHE A 230 -12.64 8.84 0.63
CA PHE A 230 -11.92 9.37 1.80
C PHE A 230 -12.27 8.59 3.07
N TRP A 231 -13.52 8.17 3.22
CA TRP A 231 -13.90 7.27 4.31
C TRP A 231 -13.11 5.94 4.25
N ALA A 232 -12.98 5.33 3.09
CA ALA A 232 -12.23 4.08 2.91
C ALA A 232 -10.71 4.26 3.13
N GLN A 233 -10.13 5.39 2.72
CA GLN A 233 -8.74 5.74 3.02
C GLN A 233 -8.51 5.86 4.54
N GLU A 234 -9.43 6.50 5.24
CA GLU A 234 -9.37 6.64 6.68
C GLU A 234 -9.58 5.29 7.39
N TYR A 235 -10.52 4.45 6.91
CA TYR A 235 -10.68 3.08 7.38
C TYR A 235 -9.34 2.31 7.31
N ALA A 236 -8.64 2.38 6.18
CA ALA A 236 -7.35 1.71 6.02
C ALA A 236 -6.28 2.24 6.99
N LYS A 237 -6.27 3.54 7.25
CA LYS A 237 -5.39 4.16 8.25
C LYS A 237 -5.67 3.64 9.65
N PHE A 238 -6.94 3.59 10.07
CA PHE A 238 -7.35 3.04 11.35
C PHE A 238 -7.06 1.54 11.45
N ASN A 239 -7.32 0.78 10.38
CA ASN A 239 -6.99 -0.64 10.34
C ASN A 239 -5.51 -0.88 10.67
N ARG A 240 -4.60 -0.17 10.02
CA ARG A 240 -3.15 -0.27 10.30
C ARG A 240 -2.79 0.22 11.70
N ALA A 241 -3.42 1.28 12.19
CA ALA A 241 -3.15 1.80 13.52
C ALA A 241 -3.56 0.79 14.62
N ILE A 242 -4.73 0.16 14.49
CA ILE A 242 -5.18 -0.91 15.41
C ILE A 242 -4.26 -2.12 15.32
N MET A 243 -3.92 -2.58 14.11
CA MET A 243 -2.96 -3.67 13.94
C MET A 243 -1.62 -3.35 14.62
N MET A 244 -1.11 -2.13 14.47
CA MET A 244 0.14 -1.71 15.09
C MET A 244 0.03 -1.73 16.62
N GLY A 245 -1.06 -1.25 17.19
CA GLY A 245 -1.32 -1.33 18.63
C GLY A 245 -1.36 -2.78 19.14
N LEU A 246 -2.07 -3.67 18.44
CA LEU A 246 -2.09 -5.10 18.76
C LEU A 246 -0.70 -5.73 18.66
N PHE A 247 0.07 -5.37 17.64
CA PHE A 247 1.43 -5.86 17.45
C PHE A 247 2.37 -5.38 18.56
N GLN A 248 2.31 -4.10 18.92
CA GLN A 248 3.07 -3.53 20.05
C GLN A 248 2.70 -4.22 21.37
N ASP A 249 1.44 -4.53 21.61
CA ASP A 249 0.99 -5.25 22.78
C ASP A 249 1.53 -6.69 22.86
N VAL A 250 1.60 -7.40 21.72
CA VAL A 250 2.28 -8.70 21.62
C VAL A 250 3.74 -8.58 22.03
N VAL A 251 4.45 -7.61 21.45
CA VAL A 251 5.88 -7.40 21.71
C VAL A 251 6.12 -7.04 23.18
N ARG A 252 5.35 -6.13 23.76
CA ARG A 252 5.45 -5.78 25.20
C ARG A 252 5.23 -6.98 26.12
N LYS A 253 4.31 -7.89 25.76
CA LYS A 253 4.03 -9.11 26.53
C LYS A 253 5.14 -10.15 26.40
N GLU A 254 5.71 -10.34 25.21
CA GLU A 254 6.79 -11.32 24.99
C GLU A 254 8.13 -10.83 25.58
N PHE A 255 8.41 -9.53 25.50
CA PHE A 255 9.66 -8.91 25.96
C PHE A 255 9.49 -8.09 27.27
N LYS A 256 8.69 -8.58 28.20
CA LYS A 256 8.34 -7.86 29.45
C LYS A 256 9.55 -7.35 30.23
N LYS A 257 10.65 -8.12 30.27
CA LYS A 257 11.88 -7.78 31.02
C LYS A 257 12.60 -6.58 30.42
N ALA A 258 12.50 -6.37 29.11
CA ALA A 258 13.17 -5.29 28.39
C ALA A 258 12.43 -3.94 28.51
N ARG A 259 11.20 -3.89 29.07
CA ARG A 259 10.39 -2.65 29.18
C ARG A 259 10.34 -1.87 27.87
N VAL A 260 9.96 -2.55 26.79
CA VAL A 260 10.01 -2.05 25.42
C VAL A 260 9.30 -0.70 25.26
N THR A 261 9.99 0.26 24.64
CA THR A 261 9.46 1.54 24.18
C THR A 261 9.42 1.59 22.65
N PHE A 262 8.63 2.51 22.11
CA PHE A 262 8.42 2.65 20.67
C PHE A 262 8.58 4.11 20.26
N ASP A 263 9.23 4.34 19.13
CA ASP A 263 9.31 5.64 18.48
C ASP A 263 7.95 6.03 17.86
N PRO A 264 7.78 7.26 17.33
CA PRO A 264 6.61 7.62 16.55
C PRO A 264 6.41 6.70 15.34
N VAL A 265 5.16 6.29 15.11
CA VAL A 265 4.80 5.41 14.00
C VAL A 265 4.91 6.15 12.67
N ILE A 266 5.66 5.60 11.72
CA ILE A 266 5.66 6.02 10.31
C ILE A 266 4.48 5.31 9.65
N SER A 267 3.60 6.05 8.96
CA SER A 267 2.46 5.46 8.22
C SER A 267 2.24 6.19 6.90
N CYS A 268 2.15 5.44 5.81
CA CYS A 268 1.93 5.98 4.48
C CYS A 268 0.93 5.14 3.69
N HIS A 269 0.06 5.80 2.93
CA HIS A 269 -0.78 5.17 1.90
C HIS A 269 0.01 5.01 0.60
N HIS A 270 -0.43 4.07 -0.25
CA HIS A 270 0.10 3.93 -1.61
C HIS A 270 -0.99 3.63 -2.68
N ASN A 271 -2.26 3.53 -2.30
CA ASN A 271 -3.41 3.47 -3.20
C ASN A 271 -4.44 4.50 -2.73
N TYR A 272 -4.33 5.74 -3.19
CA TYR A 272 -5.17 6.82 -2.67
C TYR A 272 -5.22 8.02 -3.62
N VAL A 273 -6.13 8.93 -3.34
CA VAL A 273 -6.22 10.26 -3.97
C VAL A 273 -5.95 11.31 -2.92
N ALA A 274 -5.18 12.32 -3.29
CA ALA A 274 -4.97 13.53 -2.50
C ALA A 274 -5.29 14.78 -3.33
N GLU A 275 -5.77 15.82 -2.68
CA GLU A 275 -5.91 17.16 -3.24
C GLU A 275 -4.58 17.88 -3.02
N GLU A 276 -3.92 18.22 -4.10
CA GLU A 276 -2.58 18.83 -4.05
C GLU A 276 -2.50 19.97 -5.07
N ARG A 277 -1.63 20.96 -4.79
CA ARG A 277 -1.44 22.12 -5.67
C ARG A 277 -0.07 22.06 -6.32
N TYR A 278 -0.05 22.09 -7.64
CA TYR A 278 1.17 22.14 -8.46
C TYR A 278 1.03 23.20 -9.54
N GLU A 279 2.07 24.00 -9.73
CA GLU A 279 2.13 25.06 -10.75
C GLU A 279 0.88 25.97 -10.75
N GLY A 280 0.33 26.24 -9.54
CA GLY A 280 -0.87 27.07 -9.36
C GLY A 280 -2.20 26.35 -9.63
N MET A 281 -2.20 25.09 -10.06
CA MET A 281 -3.41 24.29 -10.32
C MET A 281 -3.74 23.41 -9.12
N ASP A 282 -5.03 23.37 -8.77
CA ASP A 282 -5.56 22.40 -7.81
C ASP A 282 -5.83 21.07 -8.54
N LEU A 283 -5.14 20.03 -8.14
CA LEU A 283 -5.14 18.72 -8.79
C LEU A 283 -5.60 17.62 -7.84
N LEU A 284 -6.28 16.64 -8.39
CA LEU A 284 -6.55 15.36 -7.75
C LEU A 284 -5.45 14.39 -8.15
N VAL A 285 -4.50 14.17 -7.24
CA VAL A 285 -3.34 13.31 -7.48
C VAL A 285 -3.67 11.89 -7.03
N THR A 286 -3.86 11.00 -7.99
CA THR A 286 -4.09 9.57 -7.75
C THR A 286 -2.75 8.86 -7.71
N ARG A 287 -2.47 8.17 -6.60
CA ARG A 287 -1.31 7.27 -6.45
C ARG A 287 -1.79 5.83 -6.41
N LYS A 288 -1.37 5.03 -7.37
CA LYS A 288 -1.61 3.60 -7.44
C LYS A 288 -0.29 2.85 -7.34
N GLY A 289 -0.03 2.26 -6.18
CA GLY A 289 1.28 1.68 -5.91
C GLY A 289 2.39 2.73 -5.91
N ALA A 290 2.13 3.88 -5.28
CA ALA A 290 3.12 4.94 -5.07
C ALA A 290 2.85 5.63 -3.73
N ILE A 291 3.92 5.96 -3.00
CA ILE A 291 3.83 6.72 -1.75
C ILE A 291 4.01 8.22 -2.01
N ARG A 292 3.54 9.07 -1.09
CA ARG A 292 3.97 10.46 -1.04
C ARG A 292 5.42 10.52 -0.53
N ALA A 293 6.21 11.36 -1.18
CA ALA A 293 7.63 11.60 -0.88
C ALA A 293 7.93 13.11 -0.94
N GLY A 294 7.07 13.91 -0.28
CA GLY A 294 7.31 15.34 -0.08
C GLY A 294 8.58 15.58 0.73
N SER A 295 9.13 16.78 0.67
CA SER A 295 10.37 17.12 1.38
C SER A 295 10.23 16.84 2.88
N GLY A 296 11.02 15.89 3.37
CA GLY A 296 11.01 15.49 4.77
C GLY A 296 9.97 14.43 5.16
N ASP A 297 9.03 14.05 4.30
CA ASP A 297 8.07 12.99 4.55
C ASP A 297 8.77 11.64 4.74
N TYR A 298 8.45 10.92 5.81
CA TYR A 298 8.91 9.54 5.97
C TYR A 298 8.04 8.58 5.18
N GLY A 299 8.66 7.59 4.54
CA GLY A 299 7.99 6.55 3.77
C GLY A 299 8.60 5.16 4.01
N ILE A 300 7.89 4.14 3.54
CA ILE A 300 8.30 2.75 3.66
C ILE A 300 8.22 2.10 2.28
N ILE A 301 9.32 1.51 1.83
CA ILE A 301 9.40 0.82 0.54
C ILE A 301 9.82 -0.63 0.80
N PRO A 302 8.85 -1.57 0.89
CA PRO A 302 9.14 -2.97 1.14
C PRO A 302 9.68 -3.69 -0.10
N GLY A 303 10.58 -4.64 0.16
CA GLY A 303 10.97 -5.65 -0.82
C GLY A 303 9.98 -6.82 -0.86
N SER A 304 10.49 -8.04 -0.72
CA SER A 304 9.69 -9.25 -0.60
C SER A 304 10.01 -9.99 0.71
N MET A 305 9.40 -11.16 0.92
CA MET A 305 9.53 -11.96 2.17
C MET A 305 10.96 -12.24 2.65
N GLY A 306 11.98 -12.05 1.82
CA GLY A 306 13.37 -12.37 2.17
C GLY A 306 14.40 -11.35 1.68
N THR A 307 13.99 -10.25 1.04
CA THR A 307 14.93 -9.30 0.40
C THR A 307 15.13 -7.99 1.16
N GLY A 308 14.42 -7.79 2.27
CA GLY A 308 14.51 -6.57 3.06
C GLY A 308 13.59 -5.46 2.58
N SER A 309 13.59 -4.35 3.34
CA SER A 309 12.74 -3.19 3.13
C SER A 309 13.51 -1.92 3.47
N TYR A 310 12.98 -0.76 3.08
CA TYR A 310 13.66 0.52 3.33
C TYR A 310 12.73 1.51 4.03
N ILE A 311 13.26 2.16 5.06
CA ILE A 311 12.70 3.40 5.59
C ILE A 311 13.37 4.53 4.82
N VAL A 312 12.57 5.41 4.26
CA VAL A 312 13.05 6.50 3.40
C VAL A 312 12.51 7.85 3.85
N LYS A 313 13.17 8.91 3.39
CA LYS A 313 12.73 10.29 3.55
C LYS A 313 12.60 10.93 2.18
N GLY A 314 11.45 11.52 1.89
CA GLY A 314 11.14 12.18 0.63
C GLY A 314 12.01 13.42 0.39
N LEU A 315 12.34 13.65 -0.86
CA LEU A 315 13.14 14.80 -1.32
C LEU A 315 12.31 15.92 -1.95
N GLY A 316 10.99 15.73 -2.11
CA GLY A 316 10.09 16.75 -2.64
C GLY A 316 10.26 17.02 -4.12
N ASN A 317 10.44 15.98 -4.94
CA ASN A 317 10.58 16.13 -6.38
C ASN A 317 9.22 16.40 -7.05
N GLU A 318 8.96 17.63 -7.48
CA GLU A 318 7.69 18.02 -8.10
C GLU A 318 7.44 17.33 -9.45
N LYS A 319 8.49 16.88 -10.16
CA LYS A 319 8.33 16.16 -11.44
C LYS A 319 7.67 14.80 -11.26
N SER A 320 7.79 14.19 -10.07
CA SER A 320 7.08 12.98 -9.66
C SER A 320 5.78 13.26 -8.91
N PHE A 321 5.33 14.51 -8.81
CA PHE A 321 4.25 14.93 -7.90
C PHE A 321 4.57 14.52 -6.46
N ASN A 322 5.79 14.79 -6.00
CA ASN A 322 6.27 14.41 -4.67
C ASN A 322 5.97 12.93 -4.35
N SER A 323 6.34 12.02 -5.23
CA SER A 323 5.99 10.60 -5.12
C SER A 323 7.20 9.71 -5.33
N ALA A 324 7.14 8.49 -4.78
CA ALA A 324 8.14 7.44 -4.91
C ALA A 324 7.47 6.06 -5.00
N SER A 325 8.23 5.02 -5.32
CA SER A 325 7.77 3.63 -5.34
C SER A 325 7.13 3.21 -4.02
N HIS A 326 6.16 2.29 -4.09
CA HIS A 326 5.56 1.70 -2.90
C HIS A 326 6.21 0.39 -2.47
N GLY A 327 7.06 -0.20 -3.29
CA GLY A 327 7.71 -1.50 -3.01
C GLY A 327 8.62 -1.93 -4.15
N ALA A 328 8.98 -3.22 -4.17
CA ALA A 328 9.84 -3.80 -5.21
C ALA A 328 9.13 -3.89 -6.58
N GLY A 329 7.82 -4.04 -6.60
CA GLY A 329 7.06 -4.35 -7.82
C GLY A 329 7.25 -5.79 -8.29
N ARG A 330 6.21 -6.35 -8.88
CA ARG A 330 6.27 -7.72 -9.41
C ARG A 330 6.90 -7.73 -10.81
N ARG A 331 7.67 -8.79 -11.11
CA ARG A 331 8.18 -9.07 -12.45
C ARG A 331 7.41 -10.20 -13.15
N MET A 332 6.43 -10.79 -12.48
CA MET A 332 5.53 -11.80 -13.05
C MET A 332 4.22 -11.87 -12.28
N SER A 333 3.18 -12.40 -12.93
CA SER A 333 1.87 -12.62 -12.31
C SER A 333 1.95 -13.67 -11.18
N ARG A 334 0.96 -13.67 -10.26
CA ARG A 334 0.85 -14.68 -9.20
C ARG A 334 0.78 -16.11 -9.76
N ASN A 335 0.01 -16.30 -10.84
CA ASN A 335 -0.11 -17.61 -11.48
C ASN A 335 1.22 -18.05 -12.11
N ALA A 336 1.94 -17.15 -12.78
CA ALA A 336 3.27 -17.45 -13.32
C ALA A 336 4.26 -17.82 -12.22
N ALA A 337 4.23 -17.14 -11.06
CA ALA A 337 5.07 -17.48 -9.92
C ALA A 337 4.75 -18.88 -9.36
N LYS A 338 3.45 -19.23 -9.19
CA LYS A 338 3.03 -20.57 -8.75
C LYS A 338 3.43 -21.69 -9.72
N MET A 339 3.48 -21.40 -11.02
CA MET A 339 3.94 -22.37 -12.03
C MET A 339 5.47 -22.50 -12.07
N ARG A 340 6.19 -21.44 -11.70
CA ARG A 340 7.64 -21.37 -11.84
C ARG A 340 8.39 -21.85 -10.59
N PHE A 341 7.84 -21.62 -9.40
CA PHE A 341 8.51 -21.84 -8.14
C PHE A 341 7.82 -22.91 -7.30
N SER A 342 8.63 -23.66 -6.55
CA SER A 342 8.19 -24.67 -5.58
C SER A 342 8.30 -24.16 -4.14
N THR A 343 7.80 -24.95 -3.19
CA THR A 343 8.01 -24.70 -1.74
C THR A 343 9.47 -24.81 -1.36
N LYS A 344 10.27 -25.65 -2.05
CA LYS A 344 11.72 -25.75 -1.84
C LYS A 344 12.43 -24.46 -2.23
N ASP A 345 12.08 -23.87 -3.38
CA ASP A 345 12.62 -22.56 -3.78
C ASP A 345 12.26 -21.47 -2.76
N LEU A 346 11.03 -21.54 -2.19
CA LEU A 346 10.60 -20.61 -1.17
C LEU A 346 11.43 -20.75 0.13
N GLU A 347 11.69 -21.97 0.56
CA GLU A 347 12.56 -22.24 1.72
C GLU A 347 13.98 -21.70 1.53
N GLU A 348 14.57 -21.93 0.36
CA GLU A 348 15.90 -21.43 0.02
C GLU A 348 15.96 -19.90 0.00
N GLN A 349 14.96 -19.23 -0.63
CA GLN A 349 14.94 -17.78 -0.78
C GLN A 349 14.48 -17.02 0.48
N THR A 350 13.92 -17.72 1.46
CA THR A 350 13.52 -17.15 2.77
C THR A 350 14.36 -17.69 3.92
N GLN A 351 15.57 -18.18 3.63
CA GLN A 351 16.48 -18.67 4.66
C GLN A 351 16.78 -17.59 5.70
N GLY A 352 16.66 -17.95 6.98
CA GLY A 352 16.86 -17.03 8.11
C GLY A 352 15.63 -16.15 8.44
N VAL A 353 14.50 -16.35 7.74
CA VAL A 353 13.23 -15.69 8.07
C VAL A 353 12.24 -16.72 8.60
N GLU A 354 11.69 -16.47 9.79
CA GLU A 354 10.59 -17.26 10.34
C GLU A 354 9.28 -16.87 9.65
N CYS A 355 8.79 -17.71 8.76
CA CYS A 355 7.60 -17.46 7.95
C CYS A 355 6.89 -18.75 7.52
N ARG A 356 5.70 -18.64 6.95
CA ARG A 356 5.04 -19.74 6.25
C ARG A 356 5.88 -20.14 5.02
N LYS A 357 6.01 -21.47 4.80
CA LYS A 357 6.77 -22.05 3.67
C LYS A 357 5.93 -23.07 2.88
N ASP A 358 4.60 -22.92 2.92
CA ASP A 358 3.67 -23.78 2.22
C ASP A 358 3.25 -23.20 0.83
N SER A 359 2.54 -24.02 0.04
CA SER A 359 2.10 -23.68 -1.30
C SER A 359 1.17 -22.45 -1.37
N GLY A 360 0.53 -22.06 -0.25
CA GLY A 360 -0.36 -20.91 -0.17
C GLY A 360 0.34 -19.57 -0.35
N VAL A 361 1.67 -19.50 -0.14
CA VAL A 361 2.47 -18.27 -0.20
C VAL A 361 3.60 -18.30 -1.24
N VAL A 362 3.69 -19.34 -2.06
CA VAL A 362 4.72 -19.46 -3.13
C VAL A 362 4.65 -18.31 -4.13
N ASP A 363 3.47 -17.75 -4.40
CA ASP A 363 3.34 -16.60 -5.29
C ASP A 363 3.93 -15.28 -4.72
N GLU A 364 4.29 -15.25 -3.44
CA GLU A 364 4.94 -14.11 -2.77
C GLU A 364 6.47 -14.30 -2.62
N ILE A 365 7.04 -15.35 -3.22
CA ILE A 365 8.47 -15.66 -3.19
C ILE A 365 9.33 -14.48 -3.71
N PRO A 366 10.53 -14.22 -3.14
CA PRO A 366 11.45 -13.17 -3.61
C PRO A 366 11.65 -13.15 -5.12
N GLY A 367 11.84 -14.32 -5.74
CA GLY A 367 12.02 -14.46 -7.18
C GLY A 367 10.86 -13.96 -8.06
N ALA A 368 9.68 -13.66 -7.50
CA ALA A 368 8.55 -13.09 -8.24
C ALA A 368 8.59 -11.54 -8.32
N TYR A 369 9.54 -10.89 -7.64
CA TYR A 369 9.67 -9.45 -7.52
C TYR A 369 10.94 -8.92 -8.20
N LYS A 370 10.95 -7.62 -8.53
CA LYS A 370 12.16 -6.92 -8.98
C LYS A 370 13.16 -6.84 -7.81
N PRO A 371 14.47 -6.77 -8.07
CA PRO A 371 15.46 -6.51 -7.02
C PRO A 371 15.21 -5.15 -6.39
N ILE A 372 14.98 -5.12 -5.08
CA ILE A 372 14.60 -3.89 -4.37
C ILE A 372 15.72 -2.85 -4.41
N GLU A 373 16.98 -3.28 -4.38
CA GLU A 373 18.14 -2.38 -4.50
C GLU A 373 18.11 -1.60 -5.82
N GLN A 374 17.75 -2.25 -6.93
CA GLN A 374 17.62 -1.59 -8.23
C GLN A 374 16.50 -0.55 -8.22
N VAL A 375 15.36 -0.87 -7.59
CA VAL A 375 14.23 0.05 -7.45
C VAL A 375 14.64 1.30 -6.65
N ILE A 376 15.38 1.12 -5.55
CA ILE A 376 15.89 2.24 -4.75
C ILE A 376 16.89 3.08 -5.53
N ASP A 377 17.79 2.44 -6.26
CA ASP A 377 18.82 3.14 -7.06
C ASP A 377 18.23 4.01 -8.17
N GLN A 378 17.15 3.58 -8.80
CA GLN A 378 16.46 4.30 -9.86
C GLN A 378 15.72 5.56 -9.38
N GLN A 379 15.52 5.72 -8.07
CA GLN A 379 14.76 6.85 -7.49
C GLN A 379 15.55 7.65 -6.44
N ARG A 380 16.88 7.73 -6.59
CA ARG A 380 17.76 8.48 -5.67
C ARG A 380 17.46 9.98 -5.58
N ASP A 381 16.78 10.53 -6.58
CA ASP A 381 16.30 11.91 -6.61
C ASP A 381 14.89 12.10 -6.03
N LEU A 382 14.21 11.00 -5.68
CA LEU A 382 12.88 11.01 -5.06
C LEU A 382 12.97 10.81 -3.55
N VAL A 383 13.89 9.96 -3.09
CA VAL A 383 14.01 9.57 -1.67
C VAL A 383 15.46 9.42 -1.24
N GLN A 384 15.70 9.69 0.04
CA GLN A 384 16.91 9.36 0.77
C GLN A 384 16.65 8.14 1.66
N VAL A 385 17.53 7.15 1.63
CA VAL A 385 17.47 5.98 2.55
C VAL A 385 17.83 6.42 3.97
N VAL A 386 16.99 6.06 4.93
CA VAL A 386 17.17 6.31 6.36
C VAL A 386 17.63 5.03 7.06
N ALA A 387 17.01 3.88 6.74
CA ALA A 387 17.40 2.58 7.26
C ALA A 387 17.06 1.47 6.24
N LYS A 388 17.91 0.44 6.20
CA LYS A 388 17.63 -0.81 5.49
C LYS A 388 17.21 -1.85 6.52
N LEU A 389 16.05 -2.45 6.34
CA LEU A 389 15.47 -3.43 7.25
C LEU A 389 15.59 -4.84 6.67
N LYS A 390 16.02 -5.79 7.50
CA LYS A 390 16.04 -7.22 7.18
C LYS A 390 14.99 -7.94 8.01
N GLN A 391 14.12 -8.70 7.38
CA GLN A 391 13.12 -9.49 8.05
C GLN A 391 13.78 -10.62 8.87
N VAL A 392 13.24 -10.87 10.08
CA VAL A 392 13.52 -12.05 10.89
C VAL A 392 12.24 -12.86 11.16
N VAL A 393 11.06 -12.20 11.14
CA VAL A 393 9.74 -12.84 11.12
C VAL A 393 8.90 -12.22 10.02
N CYS A 394 8.15 -13.02 9.26
CA CYS A 394 7.15 -12.56 8.30
C CYS A 394 5.86 -13.37 8.44
N VAL A 395 4.76 -12.69 8.80
CA VAL A 395 3.39 -13.22 8.83
C VAL A 395 2.70 -12.84 7.52
N LYS A 396 2.20 -13.82 6.79
CA LYS A 396 1.43 -13.65 5.54
C LYS A 396 0.01 -14.14 5.70
N GLY A 397 -0.92 -13.46 5.03
CA GLY A 397 -2.33 -13.81 5.03
C GLY A 397 -2.75 -14.82 3.95
#